data_feceafab09463919dc203f563713735b
#
_entry.id   feceafab09463919dc203f563713735b
#
_cell.length_a   1.000
_cell.length_b   1.000
_cell.length_c   1.000
_cell.angle_alpha   90.00
_cell.angle_beta   90.00
_cell.angle_gamma   90.00
#
_symmetry.space_group_name_H-M   'P 1'
#
loop_
_entity.id
_entity.type
_entity.pdbx_description
1 polymer ?
#
loop_
_entity_poly.entity_id
_entity_poly.type
_entity_poly.pdbx_seq_one_letter_code
_entity_poly.pdbx_strand_id
1 'polypeptide(L)'
;IEWVTTDPENQIKYANDPKCTFTFTVQAYHDLFELLSYVNSDEWYGLVPESLPILFIAGKDDPVGNYSKGVTEVADRLSDKMSDLSVKLYENERHELLTGLKRKTVFADLLEWINERIDGVNAARAFPQINIGGGEHEADTRS
;
A
#
# COMPACT_ATOMS: atom_id res chain seq x y z
N ILE A 1 24.63 4.70 1.91
CA ILE A 1 23.79 4.46 0.71
C ILE A 1 23.40 2.98 0.59
N GLU A 2 24.17 2.06 1.14
CA GLU A 2 23.86 0.63 1.12
C GLU A 2 22.48 0.30 1.72
N TRP A 3 22.00 1.09 2.66
CA TRP A 3 20.69 0.91 3.29
C TRP A 3 19.50 1.14 2.34
N VAL A 4 19.71 1.87 1.23
CA VAL A 4 18.64 2.25 0.29
C VAL A 4 18.18 1.04 -0.51
N THR A 5 19.10 0.35 -1.16
CA THR A 5 18.77 -0.74 -2.08
C THR A 5 19.87 -1.80 -2.12
N THR A 6 19.51 -3.02 -2.49
CA THR A 6 20.46 -4.13 -2.74
C THR A 6 21.04 -4.10 -4.15
N ASP A 7 20.48 -3.29 -5.06
CA ASP A 7 20.94 -3.15 -6.45
C ASP A 7 22.15 -2.21 -6.54
N PRO A 8 23.36 -2.68 -6.91
CA PRO A 8 24.56 -1.86 -6.98
C PRO A 8 24.47 -0.72 -7.99
N GLU A 9 23.75 -0.90 -9.12
CA GLU A 9 23.57 0.15 -10.11
C GLU A 9 22.73 1.30 -9.55
N ASN A 10 21.67 0.97 -8.81
CA ASN A 10 20.83 1.96 -8.17
C ASN A 10 21.54 2.65 -6.99
N GLN A 11 22.42 1.95 -6.27
CA GLN A 11 23.27 2.57 -5.26
C GLN A 11 24.16 3.67 -5.88
N ILE A 12 24.78 3.39 -7.04
CA ILE A 12 25.61 4.35 -7.76
C ILE A 12 24.78 5.54 -8.25
N LYS A 13 23.59 5.30 -8.80
CA LYS A 13 22.70 6.38 -9.25
C LYS A 13 22.30 7.28 -8.09
N TYR A 14 21.88 6.70 -6.98
CA TYR A 14 21.51 7.44 -5.76
C TYR A 14 22.67 8.28 -5.24
N ALA A 15 23.88 7.72 -5.17
CA ALA A 15 25.08 8.41 -4.70
C ALA A 15 25.45 9.63 -5.55
N ASN A 16 25.16 9.60 -6.84
CA ASN A 16 25.50 10.65 -7.78
C ASN A 16 24.35 11.65 -8.04
N ASP A 17 23.17 11.43 -7.49
CA ASP A 17 22.04 12.34 -7.64
C ASP A 17 22.09 13.43 -6.56
N PRO A 18 22.28 14.72 -6.94
CA PRO A 18 22.31 15.82 -5.98
C PRO A 18 20.98 16.02 -5.26
N LYS A 19 19.87 15.48 -5.76
CA LYS A 19 18.57 15.50 -5.10
C LYS A 19 18.45 14.46 -4.00
N CYS A 20 19.31 13.44 -4.00
CA CYS A 20 19.32 12.36 -3.01
C CYS A 20 20.43 12.56 -1.95
N THR A 21 21.42 13.42 -2.20
CA THR A 21 22.61 13.55 -1.37
C THR A 21 22.77 14.90 -0.67
N PHE A 22 21.70 15.71 -0.64
CA PHE A 22 21.70 16.99 0.09
C PHE A 22 21.50 16.77 1.60
N THR A 23 21.94 17.76 2.38
CA THR A 23 21.70 17.77 3.82
C THR A 23 20.44 18.57 4.13
N PHE A 24 19.56 18.01 4.94
CA PHE A 24 18.36 18.70 5.42
C PHE A 24 18.73 19.91 6.29
N THR A 25 17.93 20.97 6.18
CA THR A 25 17.98 22.08 7.13
C THR A 25 17.48 21.64 8.51
N VAL A 26 17.82 22.39 9.54
CA VAL A 26 17.28 22.16 10.91
C VAL A 26 15.74 22.17 10.89
N GLN A 27 15.13 23.11 10.14
CA GLN A 27 13.68 23.19 10.01
C GLN A 27 13.10 21.93 9.35
N ALA A 28 13.73 21.43 8.29
CA ALA A 28 13.25 20.21 7.63
C ALA A 28 13.30 18.98 8.53
N TYR A 29 14.32 18.86 9.39
CA TYR A 29 14.36 17.82 10.41
C TYR A 29 13.27 18.00 11.49
N HIS A 30 13.04 19.24 11.94
CA HIS A 30 11.98 19.54 12.89
C HIS A 30 10.61 19.10 12.34
N ASP A 31 10.29 19.52 11.10
CA ASP A 31 9.02 19.20 10.45
C ASP A 31 8.86 17.69 10.23
N LEU A 32 9.94 16.99 9.86
CA LEU A 32 9.96 15.54 9.75
C LEU A 32 9.63 14.86 11.08
N PHE A 33 10.25 15.28 12.18
CA PHE A 33 10.02 14.67 13.49
C PHE A 33 8.65 15.02 14.06
N GLU A 34 8.10 16.21 13.79
CA GLU A 34 6.71 16.53 14.13
C GLU A 34 5.74 15.60 13.39
N LEU A 35 5.94 15.42 12.08
CA LEU A 35 5.13 14.51 11.29
C LEU A 35 5.22 13.06 11.80
N LEU A 36 6.44 12.57 12.08
CA LEU A 36 6.65 11.24 12.64
C LEU A 36 5.96 11.07 14.00
N SER A 37 6.02 12.10 14.87
CA SER A 37 5.32 12.08 16.15
C SER A 37 3.80 12.00 15.97
N TYR A 38 3.25 12.80 15.05
CA TYR A 38 1.82 12.79 14.77
C TYR A 38 1.32 11.45 14.20
N VAL A 39 1.99 10.90 13.19
CA VAL A 39 1.55 9.64 12.56
C VAL A 39 1.74 8.41 13.46
N ASN A 40 2.47 8.54 14.57
CA ASN A 40 2.60 7.51 15.59
C ASN A 40 1.68 7.73 16.80
N SER A 41 0.85 8.78 16.80
CA SER A 41 -0.07 9.08 17.89
C SER A 41 -1.32 8.18 17.85
N ASP A 42 -1.94 7.95 19.02
CA ASP A 42 -3.21 7.22 19.10
C ASP A 42 -4.34 7.95 18.37
N GLU A 43 -4.27 9.30 18.32
CA GLU A 43 -5.19 10.12 17.55
C GLU A 43 -5.16 9.74 16.08
N TRP A 44 -3.97 9.68 15.45
CA TRP A 44 -3.83 9.30 14.04
C TRP A 44 -4.35 7.88 13.77
N TYR A 45 -3.98 6.91 14.62
CA TYR A 45 -4.49 5.54 14.49
C TYR A 45 -6.03 5.47 14.62
N GLY A 46 -6.61 6.31 15.47
CA GLY A 46 -8.06 6.46 15.61
C GLY A 46 -8.76 6.96 14.33
N LEU A 47 -8.08 7.80 13.54
CA LEU A 47 -8.63 8.38 12.31
C LEU A 47 -8.57 7.44 11.10
N VAL A 48 -7.78 6.38 11.11
CA VAL A 48 -7.70 5.43 9.99
C VAL A 48 -9.05 4.72 9.85
N PRO A 49 -9.72 4.78 8.66
CA PRO A 49 -11.02 4.12 8.47
C PRO A 49 -10.89 2.59 8.54
N GLU A 50 -11.77 1.93 9.27
CA GLU A 50 -11.76 0.47 9.46
C GLU A 50 -11.90 -0.33 8.15
N SER A 51 -12.60 0.24 7.18
CA SER A 51 -12.85 -0.36 5.86
C SER A 51 -11.76 -0.08 4.83
N LEU A 52 -10.72 0.67 5.19
CA LEU A 52 -9.62 0.97 4.27
C LEU A 52 -8.72 -0.25 4.09
N PRO A 53 -8.62 -0.82 2.89
CA PRO A 53 -7.65 -1.89 2.64
C PRO A 53 -6.22 -1.35 2.78
N ILE A 54 -5.39 -2.01 3.58
CA ILE A 54 -4.01 -1.62 3.81
C ILE A 54 -3.07 -2.76 3.50
N LEU A 55 -2.04 -2.49 2.70
CA LEU A 55 -0.91 -3.37 2.48
C LEU A 55 0.37 -2.68 2.93
N PHE A 56 1.02 -3.23 3.94
CA PHE A 56 2.40 -2.88 4.28
C PHE A 56 3.37 -3.75 3.50
N ILE A 57 4.32 -3.12 2.81
CA ILE A 57 5.44 -3.79 2.16
C ILE A 57 6.75 -3.24 2.70
N ALA A 58 7.70 -4.11 3.03
CA ALA A 58 9.01 -3.68 3.49
C ALA A 58 10.09 -4.72 3.19
N GLY A 59 11.32 -4.25 3.02
CA GLY A 59 12.50 -5.11 2.99
C GLY A 59 12.89 -5.53 4.40
N LYS A 60 13.23 -6.79 4.60
CA LYS A 60 13.66 -7.29 5.92
C LYS A 60 14.99 -6.71 6.39
N ASP A 61 15.81 -6.29 5.44
CA ASP A 61 17.13 -5.71 5.72
C ASP A 61 17.11 -4.17 5.71
N ASP A 62 15.91 -3.55 5.76
CA ASP A 62 15.74 -2.11 5.84
C ASP A 62 15.95 -1.59 7.27
N PRO A 63 17.05 -0.85 7.55
CA PRO A 63 17.28 -0.30 8.87
C PRO A 63 16.34 0.85 9.23
N VAL A 64 15.73 1.54 8.25
CA VAL A 64 14.76 2.62 8.50
C VAL A 64 13.50 2.06 9.14
N GLY A 65 13.02 0.91 8.65
CA GLY A 65 11.92 0.15 9.25
C GLY A 65 12.34 -0.69 10.47
N ASN A 66 13.51 -0.44 11.05
CA ASN A 66 14.07 -1.23 12.15
C ASN A 66 14.07 -2.73 11.83
N TYR A 67 14.53 -3.08 10.63
CA TYR A 67 14.59 -4.48 10.16
C TYR A 67 13.23 -5.18 10.28
N SER A 68 12.20 -4.55 9.73
CA SER A 68 10.78 -4.94 9.74
C SER A 68 10.04 -4.79 11.07
N LYS A 69 10.71 -4.59 12.19
CA LYS A 69 10.05 -4.48 13.51
C LYS A 69 9.10 -3.28 13.58
N GLY A 70 9.53 -2.12 13.08
CA GLY A 70 8.68 -0.92 13.05
C GLY A 70 7.44 -1.11 12.18
N VAL A 71 7.58 -1.76 11.03
CA VAL A 71 6.44 -2.06 10.14
C VAL A 71 5.46 -3.04 10.79
N THR A 72 5.97 -4.08 11.43
CA THR A 72 5.15 -5.06 12.15
C THR A 72 4.42 -4.40 13.32
N GLU A 73 5.09 -3.54 14.10
CA GLU A 73 4.48 -2.82 15.21
C GLU A 73 3.31 -1.93 14.75
N VAL A 74 3.47 -1.19 13.64
CA VAL A 74 2.40 -0.37 13.07
C VAL A 74 1.23 -1.25 12.61
N ALA A 75 1.52 -2.37 11.95
CA ALA A 75 0.50 -3.31 11.51
C ALA A 75 -0.25 -3.94 12.69
N ASP A 76 0.45 -4.35 13.74
CA ASP A 76 -0.14 -4.92 14.95
C ASP A 76 -1.07 -3.93 15.64
N ARG A 77 -0.69 -2.64 15.74
CA ARG A 77 -1.54 -1.58 16.31
C ARG A 77 -2.83 -1.34 15.52
N LEU A 78 -2.85 -1.65 14.23
CA LEU A 78 -4.01 -1.50 13.37
C LEU A 78 -4.85 -2.79 13.27
N SER A 79 -4.29 -3.95 13.59
CA SER A 79 -4.87 -5.26 13.32
C SER A 79 -6.25 -5.47 13.95
N ASP A 80 -6.45 -4.98 15.16
CA ASP A 80 -7.74 -5.12 15.89
C ASP A 80 -8.86 -4.27 15.29
N LYS A 81 -8.49 -3.23 14.52
CA LYS A 81 -9.44 -2.27 13.95
C LYS A 81 -9.72 -2.53 12.47
N MET A 82 -8.72 -2.98 11.72
CA MET A 82 -8.80 -3.05 10.26
C MET A 82 -9.42 -4.35 9.77
N SER A 83 -10.40 -4.26 8.88
CA SER A 83 -11.05 -5.43 8.26
C SER A 83 -10.20 -6.08 7.14
N ASP A 84 -9.31 -5.33 6.52
CA ASP A 84 -8.44 -5.78 5.43
C ASP A 84 -7.03 -5.18 5.59
N LEU A 85 -6.19 -5.90 6.32
CA LEU A 85 -4.81 -5.54 6.59
C LEU A 85 -3.88 -6.68 6.16
N SER A 86 -2.87 -6.37 5.38
CA SER A 86 -1.86 -7.32 4.93
C SER A 86 -0.45 -6.78 5.16
N VAL A 87 0.48 -7.67 5.49
CA VAL A 87 1.92 -7.36 5.62
C VAL A 87 2.70 -8.30 4.74
N LYS A 88 3.54 -7.78 3.85
CA LYS A 88 4.46 -8.57 3.03
C LYS A 88 5.89 -8.07 3.18
N LEU A 89 6.74 -8.94 3.71
CA LEU A 89 8.15 -8.66 3.98
C LEU A 89 9.02 -9.40 2.97
N TYR A 90 10.01 -8.71 2.40
CA TYR A 90 10.89 -9.26 1.37
C TYR A 90 12.28 -9.53 1.93
N GLU A 91 12.68 -10.80 1.91
CA GLU A 91 14.02 -11.24 2.32
C GLU A 91 15.09 -10.63 1.44
N ASN A 92 16.21 -10.21 2.04
CA ASN A 92 17.36 -9.62 1.35
C ASN A 92 16.99 -8.38 0.51
N GLU A 93 15.94 -7.65 0.87
CA GLU A 93 15.60 -6.35 0.31
C GLU A 93 15.67 -5.27 1.40
N ARG A 94 15.95 -4.03 0.96
CA ARG A 94 16.15 -2.86 1.82
C ARG A 94 15.04 -1.84 1.64
N HIS A 95 15.35 -0.55 1.80
CA HIS A 95 14.35 0.52 1.86
C HIS A 95 13.55 0.68 0.55
N GLU A 96 14.23 0.69 -0.58
CA GLU A 96 13.61 0.90 -1.89
C GLU A 96 13.29 -0.41 -2.61
N LEU A 97 12.13 -1.00 -2.32
CA LEU A 97 11.69 -2.26 -2.92
C LEU A 97 11.43 -2.15 -4.43
N LEU A 98 10.89 -1.00 -4.89
CA LEU A 98 10.46 -0.83 -6.28
C LEU A 98 11.64 -0.61 -7.24
N THR A 99 12.82 -0.34 -6.71
CA THR A 99 14.06 -0.19 -7.47
C THR A 99 15.08 -1.29 -7.14
N GLY A 100 14.76 -2.19 -6.19
CA GLY A 100 15.61 -3.28 -5.76
C GLY A 100 15.71 -4.42 -6.77
N LEU A 101 16.54 -5.42 -6.45
CA LEU A 101 16.74 -6.59 -7.29
C LEU A 101 15.47 -7.42 -7.48
N LYS A 102 14.61 -7.46 -6.47
CA LYS A 102 13.32 -8.18 -6.50
C LYS A 102 12.12 -7.34 -7.00
N ARG A 103 12.35 -6.16 -7.56
CA ARG A 103 11.28 -5.26 -8.00
C ARG A 103 10.18 -5.92 -8.83
N LYS A 104 10.52 -6.87 -9.70
CA LYS A 104 9.53 -7.58 -10.52
C LYS A 104 8.56 -8.41 -9.68
N THR A 105 9.06 -9.08 -8.65
CA THR A 105 8.24 -9.82 -7.70
C THR A 105 7.36 -8.86 -6.89
N VAL A 106 7.94 -7.75 -6.40
CA VAL A 106 7.19 -6.73 -5.65
C VAL A 106 6.05 -6.16 -6.49
N PHE A 107 6.31 -5.82 -7.77
CA PHE A 107 5.26 -5.32 -8.67
C PHE A 107 4.18 -6.37 -8.94
N ALA A 108 4.53 -7.64 -9.11
CA ALA A 108 3.56 -8.70 -9.30
C ALA A 108 2.65 -8.87 -8.07
N ASP A 109 3.24 -8.88 -6.89
CA ASP A 109 2.52 -8.98 -5.61
C ASP A 109 1.58 -7.78 -5.37
N LEU A 110 2.05 -6.57 -5.67
CA LEU A 110 1.23 -5.36 -5.58
C LEU A 110 0.04 -5.41 -6.54
N LEU A 111 0.29 -5.83 -7.78
CA LEU A 111 -0.76 -5.94 -8.81
C LEU A 111 -1.80 -6.99 -8.43
N GLU A 112 -1.37 -8.15 -7.92
CA GLU A 112 -2.25 -9.19 -7.42
C GLU A 112 -3.14 -8.66 -6.29
N TRP A 113 -2.54 -8.04 -5.26
CA TRP A 113 -3.25 -7.48 -4.12
C TRP A 113 -4.27 -6.40 -4.53
N ILE A 114 -3.92 -5.53 -5.50
CA ILE A 114 -4.82 -4.50 -6.03
C ILE A 114 -5.98 -5.12 -6.81
N ASN A 115 -5.69 -6.10 -7.69
CA ASN A 115 -6.70 -6.72 -8.54
C ASN A 115 -7.77 -7.45 -7.72
N GLU A 116 -7.37 -8.20 -6.69
CA GLU A 116 -8.30 -8.87 -5.78
C GLU A 116 -9.36 -7.91 -5.20
N ARG A 117 -8.97 -6.67 -4.90
CA ARG A 117 -9.86 -5.66 -4.31
C ARG A 117 -10.68 -4.91 -5.34
N ILE A 118 -10.12 -4.64 -6.53
CA ILE A 118 -10.86 -4.04 -7.64
C ILE A 118 -11.93 -5.00 -8.15
N ASP A 119 -11.62 -6.28 -8.30
CA ASP A 119 -12.58 -7.29 -8.76
C ASP A 119 -13.68 -7.50 -7.73
N GLY A 120 -13.37 -7.49 -6.44
CA GLY A 120 -14.36 -7.49 -5.35
C GLY A 120 -15.30 -6.28 -5.41
N VAL A 121 -14.78 -5.08 -5.67
CA VAL A 121 -15.58 -3.85 -5.84
C VAL A 121 -16.45 -3.93 -7.10
N ASN A 122 -15.93 -4.43 -8.21
CA ASN A 122 -16.67 -4.58 -9.45
C ASN A 122 -17.78 -5.63 -9.32
N ALA A 123 -17.53 -6.74 -8.64
CA ALA A 123 -18.54 -7.75 -8.33
C ALA A 123 -19.66 -7.19 -7.44
N ALA A 124 -19.33 -6.37 -6.44
CA ALA A 124 -20.31 -5.71 -5.57
C ALA A 124 -21.12 -4.60 -6.28
N ARG A 125 -20.56 -4.00 -7.35
CA ARG A 125 -21.22 -3.00 -8.20
C ARG A 125 -21.98 -3.60 -9.38
N ALA A 126 -21.87 -4.90 -9.63
CA ALA A 126 -22.70 -5.57 -10.61
C ALA A 126 -24.16 -5.44 -10.15
N PHE A 127 -24.91 -4.55 -10.78
CA PHE A 127 -26.32 -4.32 -10.49
C PHE A 127 -27.07 -5.65 -10.61
N PRO A 128 -28.02 -5.94 -9.68
CA PRO A 128 -28.94 -7.02 -9.90
C PRO A 128 -29.63 -6.79 -11.25
N GLN A 129 -29.55 -7.79 -12.11
CA GLN A 129 -30.25 -7.76 -13.40
C GLN A 129 -31.70 -7.42 -13.12
N ILE A 130 -32.15 -6.22 -13.49
CA ILE A 130 -33.55 -5.86 -13.42
C ILE A 130 -34.25 -6.73 -14.48
N ASN A 131 -34.94 -7.76 -14.01
CA ASN A 131 -35.77 -8.60 -14.86
C ASN A 131 -36.96 -7.75 -15.29
N ILE A 132 -36.85 -7.09 -16.44
CA ILE A 132 -37.96 -6.41 -17.10
C ILE A 132 -38.82 -7.55 -17.67
N GLY A 133 -39.76 -8.04 -16.83
CA GLY A 133 -40.75 -9.02 -17.23
C GLY A 133 -41.43 -8.55 -18.51
N GLY A 134 -41.31 -9.36 -19.56
CA GLY A 134 -41.97 -9.13 -20.84
C GLY A 134 -43.49 -9.07 -20.60
N GLY A 135 -44.05 -7.88 -20.76
CA GLY A 135 -45.50 -7.74 -20.87
C GLY A 135 -45.94 -8.42 -22.16
N GLU A 136 -46.63 -9.52 -22.02
CA GLU A 136 -47.37 -10.13 -23.12
C GLU A 136 -48.41 -9.13 -23.60
N HIS A 137 -48.24 -8.60 -24.79
CA HIS A 137 -49.30 -7.90 -25.52
C HIS A 137 -50.32 -8.96 -25.98
N GLU A 138 -51.40 -9.09 -25.24
CA GLU A 138 -52.60 -9.74 -25.70
C GLU A 138 -53.16 -8.93 -26.90
N ALA A 139 -53.09 -9.51 -28.11
CA ALA A 139 -53.75 -8.96 -29.29
C ALA A 139 -55.24 -9.21 -29.15
N ASP A 140 -56.01 -8.17 -28.91
CA ASP A 140 -57.49 -8.18 -28.97
C ASP A 140 -57.90 -8.27 -30.44
N THR A 141 -58.29 -9.47 -30.87
CA THR A 141 -58.98 -9.69 -32.14
C THR A 141 -60.49 -9.60 -31.90
N ARG A 142 -61.09 -8.45 -32.20
CA ARG A 142 -62.54 -8.33 -32.47
C ARG A 142 -62.82 -7.72 -33.83
N SER A 143 -63.41 -8.57 -34.66
CA SER A 143 -64.34 -8.35 -35.76
C SER A 143 -64.05 -7.33 -36.80
#